data_78950693b1847c5a36a5f55c99fb3b9f
#
_entry.id   78950693b1847c5a36a5f55c99fb3b9f
#
_cell.length_a   1.000
_cell.length_b   1.000
_cell.length_c   1.000
_cell.angle_alpha   90.00
_cell.angle_beta   90.00
_cell.angle_gamma   90.00
#
_symmetry.space_group_name_H-M   'P 1'
#
loop_
_entity.id
_entity.type
_entity.pdbx_description
1 polymer ?
#
loop_
_entity_poly.entity_id
_entity_poly.type
_entity_poly.pdbx_seq_one_letter_code
_entity_poly.pdbx_strand_id
1 'polypeptide(L)'
;MESRGLGRGGLKVEERRQLLHKGLKAAVFGVPLVAIGLTINSSVLMTDAGYSYVHQNNITGELDVFTEPGIHFRMPFLSKITKYDQVITVSFGNSKGEDFYQRLDAIQVRFADTYIGQIPVTFRFKLSNDPEAVKKMHKEFRNNSNLIDALLVKNARNVTVITATQYTGEEFFQGGLNQFKSKLGDQLREGDLSNRATSG
;
A
#
# COMPACT_ATOMS: atom_id res chain seq x y z
N MET A 1 -65.28 -22.85 -40.92
CA MET A 1 -63.95 -23.13 -40.26
C MET A 1 -62.92 -22.18 -40.86
N GLU A 2 -62.68 -21.10 -40.20
CA GLU A 2 -61.84 -19.99 -40.69
C GLU A 2 -60.50 -20.04 -39.98
N SER A 3 -59.47 -20.40 -40.72
CA SER A 3 -58.10 -20.48 -40.19
C SER A 3 -57.46 -19.07 -40.18
N ARG A 4 -57.38 -18.44 -39.01
CA ARG A 4 -56.66 -17.21 -38.78
C ARG A 4 -55.15 -17.46 -38.93
N GLY A 5 -54.61 -17.06 -40.07
CA GLY A 5 -53.18 -16.98 -40.29
C GLY A 5 -52.54 -15.88 -39.44
N LEU A 6 -51.70 -16.28 -38.47
CA LEU A 6 -50.82 -15.37 -37.71
C LEU A 6 -49.76 -14.80 -38.66
N GLY A 7 -50.01 -13.58 -39.14
CA GLY A 7 -49.03 -12.80 -39.90
C GLY A 7 -47.82 -12.47 -39.02
N ARG A 8 -46.71 -13.15 -39.22
CA ARG A 8 -45.38 -12.71 -38.74
C ARG A 8 -45.01 -11.44 -39.46
N GLY A 9 -45.25 -10.29 -38.86
CA GLY A 9 -44.82 -8.96 -39.31
C GLY A 9 -43.33 -8.85 -39.33
N GLY A 10 -42.67 -9.38 -40.35
CA GLY A 10 -41.26 -9.08 -40.61
C GLY A 10 -41.15 -7.63 -41.06
N LEU A 11 -40.32 -6.85 -40.38
CA LEU A 11 -39.97 -5.48 -40.79
C LEU A 11 -39.58 -5.47 -42.28
N LYS A 12 -40.15 -4.50 -43.05
CA LYS A 12 -39.82 -4.32 -44.46
C LYS A 12 -38.32 -4.12 -44.62
N VAL A 13 -37.75 -4.60 -45.71
CA VAL A 13 -36.30 -4.53 -45.98
C VAL A 13 -35.74 -3.12 -45.83
N GLU A 14 -36.54 -2.11 -46.23
CA GLU A 14 -36.20 -0.71 -46.11
C GLU A 14 -36.08 -0.26 -44.64
N GLU A 15 -37.00 -0.69 -43.78
CA GLU A 15 -36.97 -0.37 -42.35
C GLU A 15 -35.75 -1.04 -41.66
N ARG A 16 -35.44 -2.26 -42.03
CA ARG A 16 -34.22 -2.93 -41.54
C ARG A 16 -32.94 -2.19 -41.97
N ARG A 17 -32.86 -1.70 -43.21
CA ARG A 17 -31.75 -0.89 -43.70
C ARG A 17 -31.61 0.42 -42.91
N GLN A 18 -32.71 1.12 -42.68
CA GLN A 18 -32.69 2.37 -41.91
C GLN A 18 -32.31 2.14 -40.45
N LEU A 19 -32.76 1.07 -39.81
CA LEU A 19 -32.37 0.71 -38.46
C LEU A 19 -30.90 0.34 -38.39
N LEU A 20 -30.37 -0.41 -39.36
CA LEU A 20 -28.96 -0.73 -39.46
C LEU A 20 -28.09 0.51 -39.65
N HIS A 21 -28.49 1.45 -40.53
CA HIS A 21 -27.77 2.70 -40.74
C HIS A 21 -27.80 3.62 -39.52
N LYS A 22 -28.92 3.70 -38.79
CA LYS A 22 -29.03 4.45 -37.54
C LYS A 22 -28.21 3.78 -36.44
N GLY A 23 -28.24 2.46 -36.31
CA GLY A 23 -27.44 1.70 -35.38
C GLY A 23 -25.94 1.83 -35.65
N LEU A 24 -25.54 1.76 -36.92
CA LEU A 24 -24.14 1.94 -37.33
C LEU A 24 -23.62 3.34 -37.03
N LYS A 25 -24.42 4.39 -37.33
CA LYS A 25 -24.05 5.77 -36.96
C LYS A 25 -23.94 5.95 -35.45
N ALA A 26 -24.87 5.41 -34.67
CA ALA A 26 -24.82 5.46 -33.21
C ALA A 26 -23.59 4.71 -32.67
N ALA A 27 -23.19 3.57 -33.25
CA ALA A 27 -21.99 2.85 -32.87
C ALA A 27 -20.69 3.59 -33.25
N VAL A 28 -20.64 4.17 -34.46
CA VAL A 28 -19.45 4.92 -34.94
C VAL A 28 -19.16 6.17 -34.10
N PHE A 29 -20.16 6.86 -33.63
CA PHE A 29 -19.98 8.07 -32.80
C PHE A 29 -20.10 7.79 -31.30
N GLY A 30 -20.96 6.87 -30.88
CA GLY A 30 -21.20 6.56 -29.47
C GLY A 30 -20.05 5.81 -28.81
N VAL A 31 -19.49 4.81 -29.50
CA VAL A 31 -18.39 4.01 -28.95
C VAL A 31 -17.13 4.86 -28.66
N PRO A 32 -16.64 5.70 -29.59
CA PRO A 32 -15.49 6.54 -29.28
C PRO A 32 -15.77 7.59 -28.20
N LEU A 33 -16.97 8.11 -28.13
CA LEU A 33 -17.34 9.11 -27.10
C LEU A 33 -17.37 8.50 -25.71
N VAL A 34 -17.88 7.28 -25.56
CA VAL A 34 -17.81 6.52 -24.30
C VAL A 34 -16.36 6.14 -23.97
N ALA A 35 -15.58 5.72 -24.95
CA ALA A 35 -14.17 5.41 -24.74
C ALA A 35 -13.36 6.63 -24.28
N ILE A 36 -13.58 7.81 -24.86
CA ILE A 36 -12.96 9.07 -24.43
C ILE A 36 -13.40 9.41 -22.98
N GLY A 37 -14.68 9.29 -22.66
CA GLY A 37 -15.17 9.53 -21.30
C GLY A 37 -14.55 8.62 -20.27
N LEU A 38 -14.39 7.33 -20.57
CA LEU A 38 -13.73 6.35 -19.69
C LEU A 38 -12.24 6.64 -19.53
N THR A 39 -11.55 7.04 -20.60
CA THR A 39 -10.12 7.40 -20.53
C THR A 39 -9.90 8.66 -19.70
N ILE A 40 -10.71 9.68 -19.81
CA ILE A 40 -10.61 10.91 -19.00
C ILE A 40 -10.82 10.57 -17.52
N ASN A 41 -11.87 9.82 -17.18
CA ASN A 41 -12.15 9.45 -15.80
C ASN A 41 -11.03 8.61 -15.17
N SER A 42 -10.41 7.71 -15.93
CA SER A 42 -9.28 6.89 -15.46
C SER A 42 -7.93 7.64 -15.42
N SER A 43 -7.86 8.83 -16.00
CA SER A 43 -6.66 9.68 -16.02
C SER A 43 -6.50 10.55 -14.77
N VAL A 44 -7.50 10.64 -13.92
CA VAL A 44 -7.48 11.43 -12.69
C VAL A 44 -7.09 10.55 -11.51
N LEU A 45 -6.05 10.95 -10.79
CA LEU A 45 -5.63 10.37 -9.52
C LEU A 45 -5.90 11.40 -8.42
N MET A 46 -6.78 11.06 -7.50
CA MET A 46 -6.95 11.79 -6.25
C MET A 46 -6.05 11.16 -5.18
N THR A 47 -5.20 11.98 -4.57
CA THR A 47 -4.31 11.56 -3.48
C THR A 47 -4.86 12.05 -2.15
N ASP A 48 -4.96 11.15 -1.18
CA ASP A 48 -5.45 11.44 0.16
C ASP A 48 -4.29 11.76 1.11
N ALA A 49 -4.57 12.54 2.16
CA ALA A 49 -3.64 12.79 3.25
C ALA A 49 -3.30 11.49 4.00
N GLY A 50 -2.07 11.39 4.52
CA GLY A 50 -1.60 10.21 5.26
C GLY A 50 -1.06 9.08 4.38
N TYR A 51 -0.98 9.29 3.08
CA TYR A 51 -0.43 8.34 2.12
C TYR A 51 0.61 8.97 1.22
N SER A 52 1.56 8.15 0.78
CA SER A 52 2.49 8.50 -0.30
C SER A 52 2.19 7.63 -1.51
N TYR A 53 2.07 8.25 -2.67
CA TYR A 53 1.75 7.57 -3.92
C TYR A 53 2.96 7.59 -4.83
N VAL A 54 3.39 6.43 -5.28
CA VAL A 54 4.45 6.28 -6.29
C VAL A 54 3.80 5.94 -7.61
N HIS A 55 3.96 6.83 -8.57
CA HIS A 55 3.52 6.68 -9.94
C HIS A 55 4.70 6.21 -10.79
N GLN A 56 4.60 5.03 -11.35
CA GLN A 56 5.60 4.46 -12.25
C GLN A 56 5.09 4.51 -13.68
N ASN A 57 5.82 5.17 -14.57
CA ASN A 57 5.60 5.09 -15.99
C ASN A 57 6.16 3.77 -16.53
N ASN A 58 5.30 2.93 -17.10
CA ASN A 58 5.70 1.60 -17.60
C ASN A 58 6.51 1.66 -18.91
N ILE A 59 6.53 2.80 -19.60
CA ILE A 59 7.28 2.97 -20.87
C ILE A 59 8.69 3.48 -20.56
N THR A 60 8.81 4.56 -19.78
CA THR A 60 10.10 5.21 -19.47
C THR A 60 10.76 4.63 -18.24
N GLY A 61 10.00 3.96 -17.36
CA GLY A 61 10.47 3.50 -16.06
C GLY A 61 10.61 4.62 -15.02
N GLU A 62 10.21 5.84 -15.36
CA GLU A 62 10.30 7.01 -14.49
C GLU A 62 9.35 6.89 -13.30
N LEU A 63 9.81 7.37 -12.14
CA LEU A 63 9.07 7.34 -10.89
C LEU A 63 8.79 8.76 -10.42
N ASP A 64 7.50 9.08 -10.31
CA ASP A 64 7.01 10.30 -9.68
C ASP A 64 6.40 9.97 -8.32
N VAL A 65 6.64 10.84 -7.34
CA VAL A 65 6.14 10.63 -5.97
C VAL A 65 5.26 11.79 -5.56
N PHE A 66 4.05 11.49 -5.11
CA PHE A 66 3.09 12.43 -4.57
C PHE A 66 2.88 12.14 -3.09
N THR A 67 3.35 13.07 -2.24
CA THR A 67 3.27 12.96 -0.77
C THR A 67 2.19 13.88 -0.19
N GLU A 68 1.68 14.81 -1.01
CA GLU A 68 0.66 15.76 -0.62
C GLU A 68 -0.70 15.39 -1.23
N PRO A 69 -1.80 15.69 -0.52
CA PRO A 69 -3.14 15.49 -1.07
C PRO A 69 -3.38 16.43 -2.27
N GLY A 70 -4.03 15.92 -3.28
CA GLY A 70 -4.31 16.71 -4.47
C GLY A 70 -4.89 15.90 -5.62
N ILE A 71 -5.00 16.56 -6.77
CA ILE A 71 -5.46 15.94 -8.01
C ILE A 71 -4.27 15.89 -8.97
N HIS A 72 -3.93 14.70 -9.42
CA HIS A 72 -2.84 14.46 -10.35
C HIS A 72 -3.36 13.78 -11.62
N PHE A 73 -2.74 14.10 -12.75
CA PHE A 73 -3.06 13.44 -14.01
C PHE A 73 -2.11 12.27 -14.27
N ARG A 74 -2.66 11.17 -14.73
CA ARG A 74 -1.90 10.00 -15.14
C ARG A 74 -2.35 9.50 -16.51
N MET A 75 -1.48 8.82 -17.23
CA MET A 75 -1.88 8.11 -18.43
C MET A 75 -2.46 6.74 -18.03
N PRO A 76 -3.76 6.50 -18.27
CA PRO A 76 -4.36 5.20 -18.00
C PRO A 76 -3.67 4.14 -18.87
N PHE A 77 -3.58 2.91 -18.38
CA PHE A 77 -2.93 1.75 -19.02
C PHE A 77 -1.39 1.80 -19.12
N LEU A 78 -0.76 2.97 -19.11
CA LEU A 78 0.69 3.13 -19.24
C LEU A 78 1.39 3.42 -17.91
N SER A 79 0.66 3.45 -16.81
CA SER A 79 1.21 3.76 -15.49
C SER A 79 0.71 2.82 -14.41
N LYS A 80 1.59 2.55 -13.46
CA LYS A 80 1.29 1.79 -12.24
C LYS A 80 1.38 2.74 -11.05
N ILE A 81 0.38 2.67 -10.15
CA ILE A 81 0.37 3.43 -8.91
C ILE A 81 0.53 2.47 -7.74
N THR A 82 1.45 2.79 -6.85
CA THR A 82 1.64 2.09 -5.59
C THR A 82 1.42 3.06 -4.45
N LYS A 83 0.55 2.68 -3.52
CA LYS A 83 0.19 3.45 -2.33
C LYS A 83 0.99 2.94 -1.13
N TYR A 84 1.55 3.85 -0.36
CA TYR A 84 2.24 3.57 0.90
C TYR A 84 1.58 4.36 2.03
N ASP A 85 1.37 3.70 3.17
CA ASP A 85 0.90 4.35 4.38
C ASP A 85 2.05 5.18 4.99
N GLN A 86 1.82 6.46 5.28
CA GLN A 86 2.84 7.31 5.92
C GLN A 86 3.06 6.92 7.38
N VAL A 87 2.06 6.34 8.03
CA VAL A 87 2.16 5.85 9.40
C VAL A 87 1.70 4.40 9.44
N ILE A 88 2.59 3.52 9.87
CA ILE A 88 2.36 2.09 9.93
C ILE A 88 2.50 1.65 11.39
N THR A 89 1.46 0.99 11.92
CA THR A 89 1.47 0.43 13.26
C THR A 89 1.55 -1.09 13.18
N VAL A 90 2.61 -1.65 13.77
CA VAL A 90 2.83 -3.11 13.87
C VAL A 90 2.74 -3.51 15.32
N SER A 91 1.88 -4.47 15.66
CA SER A 91 1.68 -4.95 17.02
C SER A 91 2.09 -6.40 17.16
N PHE A 92 2.91 -6.67 18.17
CA PHE A 92 3.28 -8.01 18.62
C PHE A 92 2.59 -8.30 19.96
N GLY A 93 1.87 -9.41 20.03
CA GLY A 93 1.14 -9.83 21.21
C GLY A 93 -0.35 -9.46 21.20
N ASN A 94 -0.98 -9.59 22.34
CA ASN A 94 -2.44 -9.52 22.49
C ASN A 94 -2.93 -8.05 22.59
N SER A 95 -2.82 -7.27 21.54
CA SER A 95 -3.35 -5.90 21.51
C SER A 95 -4.79 -5.92 21.02
N LYS A 96 -5.71 -5.45 21.87
CA LYS A 96 -7.09 -5.17 21.52
C LYS A 96 -7.14 -3.80 20.85
N GLY A 97 -7.23 -3.74 19.52
CA GLY A 97 -7.35 -2.49 18.77
C GLY A 97 -7.61 -2.77 17.29
N GLU A 98 -8.32 -1.89 16.62
CA GLU A 98 -8.70 -2.05 15.20
C GLU A 98 -7.65 -1.48 14.24
N ASP A 99 -6.75 -0.61 14.71
CA ASP A 99 -5.83 0.18 13.87
C ASP A 99 -4.46 -0.47 13.64
N PHE A 100 -4.37 -1.81 13.65
CA PHE A 100 -3.11 -2.50 13.40
C PHE A 100 -3.06 -3.08 12.00
N TYR A 101 -1.97 -2.80 11.30
CA TYR A 101 -1.74 -3.36 9.97
C TYR A 101 -1.62 -4.89 10.04
N GLN A 102 -0.95 -5.40 11.08
CA GLN A 102 -0.75 -6.84 11.27
C GLN A 102 -0.69 -7.19 12.75
N ARG A 103 -1.36 -8.27 13.12
CA ARG A 103 -1.27 -8.87 14.45
C ARG A 103 -0.29 -10.03 14.39
N LEU A 104 0.75 -9.94 15.18
CA LEU A 104 1.80 -10.95 15.29
C LEU A 104 1.86 -11.46 16.72
N ASP A 105 2.37 -12.67 16.89
CA ASP A 105 2.62 -13.22 18.23
C ASP A 105 3.64 -12.36 18.97
N ALA A 106 3.54 -12.36 20.32
CA ALA A 106 4.50 -11.69 21.19
C ALA A 106 5.93 -12.14 20.86
N ILE A 107 6.87 -11.20 20.94
CA ILE A 107 8.26 -11.48 20.60
C ILE A 107 8.87 -12.32 21.74
N GLN A 108 9.25 -13.54 21.42
CA GLN A 108 10.02 -14.38 22.33
C GLN A 108 11.47 -13.87 22.38
N VAL A 109 11.93 -13.57 23.58
CA VAL A 109 13.28 -13.05 23.84
C VAL A 109 13.99 -13.90 24.88
N ARG A 110 15.33 -13.88 24.83
CA ARG A 110 16.19 -14.45 25.86
C ARG A 110 16.98 -13.34 26.52
N PHE A 111 16.83 -13.20 27.82
CA PHE A 111 17.56 -12.22 28.63
C PHE A 111 19.00 -12.67 28.92
N ALA A 112 19.83 -11.74 29.43
CA ALA A 112 21.24 -12.01 29.76
C ALA A 112 21.42 -13.15 30.76
N ASP A 113 20.49 -13.29 31.70
CA ASP A 113 20.44 -14.36 32.72
C ASP A 113 19.85 -15.70 32.21
N THR A 114 19.74 -15.85 30.89
CA THR A 114 19.13 -17.01 30.20
C THR A 114 17.62 -17.18 30.39
N TYR A 115 16.95 -16.29 31.13
CA TYR A 115 15.50 -16.32 31.26
C TYR A 115 14.84 -16.08 29.88
N ILE A 116 13.79 -16.82 29.59
CA ILE A 116 13.02 -16.69 28.36
C ILE A 116 11.71 -15.98 28.68
N GLY A 117 11.45 -14.89 28.01
CA GLY A 117 10.21 -14.13 28.16
C GLY A 117 9.53 -13.89 26.83
N GLN A 118 8.26 -13.44 26.90
CA GLN A 118 7.49 -12.98 25.76
C GLN A 118 7.16 -11.51 25.96
N ILE A 119 7.61 -10.67 25.04
CA ILE A 119 7.41 -9.22 25.10
C ILE A 119 6.29 -8.82 24.12
N PRO A 120 5.10 -8.43 24.61
CA PRO A 120 4.11 -7.77 23.79
C PRO A 120 4.57 -6.31 23.59
N VAL A 121 4.66 -5.88 22.33
CA VAL A 121 5.13 -4.52 21.99
C VAL A 121 4.44 -4.02 20.73
N THR A 122 4.16 -2.73 20.69
CA THR A 122 3.60 -2.06 19.50
C THR A 122 4.58 -1.00 19.03
N PHE A 123 4.91 -1.07 17.75
CA PHE A 123 5.75 -0.11 17.05
C PHE A 123 4.91 0.74 16.11
N ARG A 124 5.19 2.03 16.12
CA ARG A 124 4.60 2.98 15.19
C ARG A 124 5.71 3.60 14.35
N PHE A 125 5.73 3.26 13.08
CA PHE A 125 6.69 3.76 12.11
C PHE A 125 6.08 4.93 11.33
N LYS A 126 6.85 5.99 11.17
CA LYS A 126 6.50 7.10 10.28
C LYS A 126 7.46 7.08 9.10
N LEU A 127 6.92 6.90 7.90
CA LEU A 127 7.70 6.96 6.67
C LEU A 127 8.11 8.40 6.36
N SER A 128 9.25 8.54 5.66
CA SER A 128 9.71 9.85 5.19
C SER A 128 8.75 10.42 4.15
N ASN A 129 8.52 11.73 4.21
CA ASN A 129 7.78 12.48 3.19
C ASN A 129 8.70 12.98 2.06
N ASP A 130 10.02 12.75 2.16
CA ASP A 130 10.96 13.11 1.12
C ASP A 130 10.74 12.24 -0.13
N PRO A 131 10.46 12.82 -1.30
CA PRO A 131 10.20 12.09 -2.53
C PRO A 131 11.34 11.16 -2.95
N GLU A 132 12.59 11.56 -2.75
CA GLU A 132 13.74 10.73 -3.11
C GLU A 132 13.90 9.52 -2.18
N ALA A 133 13.66 9.68 -0.89
CA ALA A 133 13.63 8.58 0.06
C ALA A 133 12.52 7.57 -0.28
N VAL A 134 11.33 8.06 -0.67
CA VAL A 134 10.20 7.21 -1.08
C VAL A 134 10.50 6.49 -2.39
N LYS A 135 11.16 7.13 -3.37
CA LYS A 135 11.60 6.47 -4.61
C LYS A 135 12.58 5.33 -4.35
N LYS A 136 13.58 5.57 -3.47
CA LYS A 136 14.56 4.55 -3.08
C LYS A 136 13.87 3.36 -2.41
N MET A 137 13.00 3.63 -1.44
CA MET A 137 12.20 2.64 -0.75
C MET A 137 11.33 1.83 -1.74
N HIS A 138 10.69 2.50 -2.71
CA HIS A 138 9.88 1.82 -3.72
C HIS A 138 10.71 0.90 -4.63
N LYS A 139 11.92 1.31 -5.02
CA LYS A 139 12.82 0.45 -5.82
C LYS A 139 13.22 -0.81 -5.07
N GLU A 140 13.38 -0.74 -3.75
CA GLU A 140 13.79 -1.85 -2.89
C GLU A 140 12.62 -2.79 -2.57
N PHE A 141 11.50 -2.25 -2.10
CA PHE A 141 10.39 -3.06 -1.57
C PHE A 141 9.21 -3.23 -2.54
N ARG A 142 9.05 -2.34 -3.53
CA ARG A 142 8.04 -2.36 -4.59
C ARG A 142 6.57 -2.22 -4.16
N ASN A 143 6.22 -2.60 -2.95
CA ASN A 143 4.86 -2.47 -2.40
C ASN A 143 4.87 -2.33 -0.87
N ASN A 144 3.73 -1.90 -0.32
CA ASN A 144 3.56 -1.65 1.11
C ASN A 144 3.70 -2.93 1.96
N SER A 145 3.16 -4.06 1.50
CA SER A 145 3.25 -5.33 2.23
C SER A 145 4.70 -5.80 2.37
N ASN A 146 5.47 -5.77 1.28
CA ASN A 146 6.88 -6.14 1.33
C ASN A 146 7.69 -5.23 2.27
N LEU A 147 7.41 -3.91 2.25
CA LEU A 147 8.03 -2.96 3.17
C LEU A 147 7.78 -3.36 4.62
N ILE A 148 6.53 -3.68 4.96
CA ILE A 148 6.15 -4.03 6.32
C ILE A 148 6.78 -5.35 6.73
N ASP A 149 6.62 -6.41 5.93
CA ASP A 149 7.07 -7.75 6.28
C ASP A 149 8.60 -7.89 6.24
N ALA A 150 9.24 -7.35 5.20
CA ALA A 150 10.67 -7.52 4.99
C ALA A 150 11.53 -6.57 5.82
N LEU A 151 11.05 -5.35 6.09
CA LEU A 151 11.80 -4.33 6.82
C LEU A 151 11.24 -4.13 8.23
N LEU A 152 10.01 -3.64 8.36
CA LEU A 152 9.52 -3.15 9.64
C LEU A 152 9.36 -4.27 10.67
N VAL A 153 8.71 -5.37 10.31
CA VAL A 153 8.47 -6.52 11.21
C VAL A 153 9.78 -7.18 11.60
N LYS A 154 10.68 -7.44 10.65
CA LYS A 154 11.95 -8.08 10.91
C LYS A 154 12.86 -7.21 11.77
N ASN A 155 12.99 -5.92 11.46
CA ASN A 155 13.82 -4.99 12.23
C ASN A 155 13.27 -4.81 13.65
N ALA A 156 11.96 -4.61 13.81
CA ALA A 156 11.33 -4.50 15.11
C ALA A 156 11.61 -5.74 15.99
N ARG A 157 11.46 -6.92 15.42
CA ARG A 157 11.74 -8.18 16.11
C ARG A 157 13.23 -8.31 16.47
N ASN A 158 14.12 -8.10 15.52
CA ASN A 158 15.56 -8.24 15.73
C ASN A 158 16.08 -7.27 16.80
N VAL A 159 15.71 -6.00 16.70
CA VAL A 159 16.13 -4.98 17.66
C VAL A 159 15.59 -5.30 19.07
N THR A 160 14.34 -5.77 19.17
CA THR A 160 13.76 -6.17 20.45
C THR A 160 14.54 -7.34 21.08
N VAL A 161 14.87 -8.36 20.29
CA VAL A 161 15.65 -9.52 20.76
C VAL A 161 17.05 -9.08 21.20
N ILE A 162 17.76 -8.30 20.39
CA ILE A 162 19.12 -7.80 20.70
C ILE A 162 19.09 -6.92 21.96
N THR A 163 18.12 -6.03 22.08
CA THR A 163 17.99 -5.17 23.26
C THR A 163 17.74 -6.01 24.52
N ALA A 164 16.91 -7.04 24.41
CA ALA A 164 16.59 -7.92 25.56
C ALA A 164 17.83 -8.67 26.12
N THR A 165 18.78 -9.06 25.27
CA THR A 165 20.01 -9.73 25.72
C THR A 165 20.91 -8.84 26.60
N GLN A 166 20.66 -7.53 26.65
CA GLN A 166 21.43 -6.56 27.44
C GLN A 166 20.85 -6.36 28.85
N TYR A 167 19.73 -6.99 29.17
CA TYR A 167 19.05 -6.91 30.47
C TYR A 167 18.90 -8.29 31.06
N THR A 168 18.92 -8.36 32.39
CA THR A 168 18.45 -9.58 33.08
C THR A 168 16.93 -9.55 33.18
N GLY A 169 16.31 -10.72 33.33
CA GLY A 169 14.87 -10.80 33.52
C GLY A 169 14.42 -10.04 34.77
N GLU A 170 15.22 -10.11 35.85
CA GLU A 170 14.95 -9.39 37.07
C GLU A 170 14.96 -7.87 36.88
N GLU A 171 15.98 -7.32 36.26
CA GLU A 171 16.08 -5.87 35.95
C GLU A 171 14.89 -5.39 35.10
N PHE A 172 14.50 -6.19 34.11
CA PHE A 172 13.38 -5.86 33.24
C PHE A 172 12.06 -5.73 34.02
N PHE A 173 11.79 -6.68 34.93
CA PHE A 173 10.55 -6.70 35.72
C PHE A 173 10.56 -5.77 36.93
N GLN A 174 11.72 -5.43 37.50
CA GLN A 174 11.87 -4.56 38.67
C GLN A 174 11.97 -3.06 38.35
N GLY A 175 11.64 -2.64 37.12
CA GLY A 175 11.56 -1.23 36.73
C GLY A 175 12.39 -0.82 35.52
N GLY A 176 13.16 -1.73 34.94
CA GLY A 176 13.98 -1.48 33.74
C GLY A 176 13.19 -1.25 32.45
N LEU A 177 11.85 -1.41 32.48
CA LEU A 177 11.01 -1.32 31.27
C LEU A 177 11.14 0.04 30.56
N ASN A 178 11.27 1.15 31.30
CA ASN A 178 11.41 2.47 30.68
C ASN A 178 12.75 2.66 30.01
N GLN A 179 13.83 2.16 30.63
CA GLN A 179 15.17 2.15 30.06
C GLN A 179 15.24 1.25 28.82
N PHE A 180 14.62 0.07 28.91
CA PHE A 180 14.48 -0.84 27.78
C PHE A 180 13.75 -0.17 26.59
N LYS A 181 12.63 0.50 26.82
CA LYS A 181 11.88 1.24 25.78
C LYS A 181 12.71 2.35 25.14
N SER A 182 13.43 3.13 25.94
CA SER A 182 14.30 4.21 25.44
C SER A 182 15.38 3.62 24.54
N LYS A 183 16.12 2.61 25.03
CA LYS A 183 17.20 1.97 24.29
C LYS A 183 16.73 1.28 23.01
N LEU A 184 15.56 0.63 23.06
CA LEU A 184 14.92 0.03 21.90
C LEU A 184 14.58 1.09 20.85
N GLY A 185 14.05 2.25 21.28
CA GLY A 185 13.76 3.37 20.40
C GLY A 185 15.01 3.97 19.74
N ASP A 186 16.09 4.10 20.50
CA ASP A 186 17.36 4.63 20.00
C ASP A 186 18.01 3.68 18.98
N GLN A 187 18.06 2.40 19.27
CA GLN A 187 18.60 1.39 18.34
C GLN A 187 17.79 1.28 17.03
N LEU A 188 16.47 1.46 17.08
CA LEU A 188 15.65 1.51 15.86
C LEU A 188 15.98 2.74 15.01
N ARG A 189 16.26 3.90 15.65
CA ARG A 189 16.64 5.13 14.94
C ARG A 189 18.04 5.04 14.38
N GLU A 190 18.99 4.49 15.12
CA GLU A 190 20.37 4.27 14.66
C GLU A 190 20.45 3.29 13.50
N GLY A 191 19.67 2.21 13.51
CA GLY A 191 19.52 1.28 12.40
C GLY A 191 19.05 1.98 11.11
N ASP A 192 18.17 2.97 11.21
CA ASP A 192 17.75 3.81 10.08
C ASP A 192 18.90 4.72 9.57
N LEU A 193 19.71 5.25 10.49
CA LEU A 193 20.87 6.11 10.17
C LEU A 193 22.03 5.32 9.56
N SER A 194 22.31 4.10 10.03
CA SER A 194 23.38 3.26 9.48
C SER A 194 23.07 2.83 8.03
N ASN A 195 21.82 2.56 7.72
CA ASN A 195 21.39 2.27 6.36
C ASN A 195 21.48 3.50 5.42
N ARG A 196 21.42 4.71 5.95
CA ARG A 196 21.66 5.95 5.17
C ARG A 196 23.14 6.19 4.89
N ALA A 197 24.02 5.85 5.83
CA ALA A 197 25.47 6.08 5.72
C ALA A 197 26.17 5.10 4.74
N THR A 198 25.67 3.86 4.62
CA THR A 198 26.23 2.83 3.71
C THR A 198 25.79 2.97 2.26
N SER A 199 24.97 3.96 1.93
CA SER A 199 24.40 4.17 0.60
C SER A 199 24.82 5.50 -0.06
N GLY A 200 25.88 6.14 0.44
CA GLY A 200 26.52 7.33 -0.12
C GLY A 200 27.65 7.00 -1.09
#